data_dee93c96fd6183f57e12308570ff412f
#
_entry.id   dee93c96fd6183f57e12308570ff412f
#
_cell.length_a   1.000
_cell.length_b   1.000
_cell.length_c   1.000
_cell.angle_alpha   90.00
_cell.angle_beta   90.00
_cell.angle_gamma   90.00
#
_symmetry.space_group_name_H-M   'P 1'
#
loop_
_entity.id
_entity.type
_entity.pdbx_description
1 polymer ?
#
loop_
_entity_poly.entity_id
_entity_poly.type
_entity_poly.pdbx_seq_one_letter_code
_entity_poly.pdbx_strand_id
1 'polypeptide(L)'
;IYIPYVEAPFLSLPATQDEFKALHKRKFWYNIKRSQKLFEKEYGDLNFDILKTEDKLDYYLNKVFILFNKRWSNEYSSAALKSLEGFELYKKAMIDLASSNKSFLAVLTDKDGKLLSHGYCLVQDETVSFYQHTTVVDDIYRKYSLGKILVYRLLSYSIDCNYKEFDFMTGQSPYKYEWTKNARMTYRQIGKKNILNHFKFYFFKLRYFLQFNYYCRALLKPIMFFLEKIHEKFKVRN
;
A
#
# COMPACT_ATOMS: atom_id res chain seq x y z
N ILE A 1 24.45 -10.25 9.15
CA ILE A 1 24.48 -10.36 7.70
C ILE A 1 23.23 -9.69 7.16
N TYR A 2 23.40 -8.83 6.16
CA TYR A 2 22.29 -8.21 5.45
C TYR A 2 22.01 -9.01 4.17
N ILE A 3 20.74 -9.36 3.96
CA ILE A 3 20.30 -10.06 2.76
C ILE A 3 19.30 -9.18 2.03
N PRO A 4 19.44 -8.98 0.70
CA PRO A 4 18.43 -8.33 -0.10
C PRO A 4 17.07 -9.01 0.12
N TYR A 5 16.02 -8.22 0.36
CA TYR A 5 14.72 -8.78 0.72
C TYR A 5 13.65 -8.52 -0.35
N VAL A 6 13.30 -7.27 -0.55
CA VAL A 6 12.27 -6.89 -1.53
C VAL A 6 12.46 -5.44 -1.95
N GLU A 7 12.09 -5.13 -3.18
CA GLU A 7 12.09 -3.75 -3.67
C GLU A 7 11.00 -2.90 -3.03
N ALA A 8 11.33 -1.64 -2.81
CA ALA A 8 10.41 -0.59 -2.39
C ALA A 8 10.41 0.49 -3.47
N PRO A 9 9.40 0.50 -4.37
CA PRO A 9 9.26 1.53 -5.38
C PRO A 9 9.00 2.90 -4.75
N PHE A 10 9.63 3.95 -5.29
CA PHE A 10 9.44 5.32 -4.85
C PHE A 10 9.44 6.29 -6.03
N LEU A 11 8.76 7.41 -5.88
CA LEU A 11 8.75 8.52 -6.84
C LEU A 11 9.39 9.74 -6.20
N SER A 12 10.48 10.23 -6.79
CA SER A 12 10.93 11.60 -6.50
C SER A 12 9.89 12.56 -7.05
N LEU A 13 9.26 13.32 -6.18
CA LEU A 13 8.17 14.21 -6.56
C LEU A 13 8.73 15.45 -7.28
N PRO A 14 8.17 15.80 -8.44
CA PRO A 14 8.52 17.05 -9.12
C PRO A 14 8.02 18.26 -8.34
N ALA A 15 8.55 19.44 -8.65
CA ALA A 15 8.19 20.66 -7.97
C ALA A 15 6.78 21.16 -8.34
N THR A 16 6.31 20.81 -9.53
CA THR A 16 5.04 21.33 -10.07
C THR A 16 4.14 20.22 -10.61
N GLN A 17 2.84 20.51 -10.67
CA GLN A 17 1.84 19.64 -11.29
C GLN A 17 2.09 19.44 -12.79
N ASP A 18 2.69 20.40 -13.48
CA ASP A 18 2.95 20.29 -14.91
C ASP A 18 4.15 19.37 -15.17
N GLU A 19 5.21 19.46 -14.37
CA GLU A 19 6.30 18.49 -14.39
C GLU A 19 5.78 17.06 -14.06
N PHE A 20 4.88 16.94 -13.09
CA PHE A 20 4.25 15.65 -12.78
C PHE A 20 3.49 15.07 -13.98
N LYS A 21 2.72 15.91 -14.68
CA LYS A 21 2.02 15.49 -15.90
C LYS A 21 2.99 15.07 -17.01
N ALA A 22 4.18 15.65 -17.07
CA ALA A 22 5.21 15.31 -18.06
C ALA A 22 5.83 13.93 -17.83
N LEU A 23 5.74 13.35 -16.62
CA LEU A 23 6.29 12.01 -16.33
C LEU A 23 5.62 10.89 -17.12
N HIS A 24 4.40 11.09 -17.59
CA HIS A 24 3.64 10.07 -18.28
C HIS A 24 3.02 10.57 -19.59
N LYS A 25 2.79 9.66 -20.53
CA LYS A 25 2.13 9.97 -21.80
C LYS A 25 0.70 10.49 -21.57
N ARG A 26 0.22 11.35 -22.47
CA ARG A 26 -1.15 11.93 -22.46
C ARG A 26 -2.24 10.87 -22.27
N LYS A 27 -2.09 9.69 -22.87
CA LYS A 27 -3.04 8.55 -22.75
C LYS A 27 -3.19 8.05 -21.30
N PHE A 28 -2.12 8.07 -20.50
CA PHE A 28 -2.15 7.67 -19.09
C PHE A 28 -3.11 8.57 -18.29
N TRP A 29 -2.93 9.87 -18.40
CA TRP A 29 -3.78 10.87 -17.73
C TRP A 29 -5.21 10.87 -18.25
N TYR A 30 -5.38 10.71 -19.57
CA TYR A 30 -6.69 10.58 -20.18
C TYR A 30 -7.48 9.41 -19.58
N ASN A 31 -6.84 8.26 -19.40
CA ASN A 31 -7.50 7.08 -18.82
C ASN A 31 -7.96 7.32 -17.37
N ILE A 32 -7.16 7.98 -16.55
CA ILE A 32 -7.54 8.34 -15.17
C ILE A 32 -8.75 9.26 -15.15
N LYS A 33 -8.69 10.36 -15.93
CA LYS A 33 -9.79 11.32 -16.04
C LYS A 33 -11.06 10.67 -16.61
N ARG A 34 -10.91 9.79 -17.59
CA ARG A 34 -12.04 9.04 -18.16
C ARG A 34 -12.69 8.14 -17.13
N SER A 35 -11.90 7.40 -16.36
CA SER A 35 -12.40 6.53 -15.29
C SER A 35 -13.17 7.33 -14.23
N GLN A 36 -12.64 8.47 -13.81
CA GLN A 36 -13.33 9.36 -12.87
C GLN A 36 -14.65 9.87 -13.44
N LYS A 37 -14.66 10.44 -14.66
CA LYS A 37 -15.87 10.92 -15.31
C LYS A 37 -16.92 9.83 -15.50
N LEU A 38 -16.48 8.60 -15.81
CA LEU A 38 -17.37 7.47 -15.96
C LEU A 38 -18.04 7.12 -14.63
N PHE A 39 -17.29 7.14 -13.52
CA PHE A 39 -17.84 6.97 -12.18
C PHE A 39 -18.85 8.08 -11.84
N GLU A 40 -18.44 9.33 -12.02
CA GLU A 40 -19.26 10.51 -11.70
C GLU A 40 -20.59 10.53 -12.50
N LYS A 41 -20.56 10.07 -13.73
CA LYS A 41 -21.79 9.93 -14.56
C LYS A 41 -22.77 8.91 -14.00
N GLU A 42 -22.29 7.81 -13.43
CA GLU A 42 -23.15 6.71 -12.97
C GLU A 42 -23.55 6.83 -11.48
N TYR A 43 -22.67 7.40 -10.64
CA TYR A 43 -22.84 7.41 -9.18
C TYR A 43 -22.84 8.83 -8.56
N GLY A 44 -22.64 9.87 -9.37
CA GLY A 44 -22.46 11.23 -8.87
C GLY A 44 -21.02 11.52 -8.43
N ASP A 45 -20.84 12.61 -7.70
CA ASP A 45 -19.53 13.16 -7.37
C ASP A 45 -18.63 12.14 -6.67
N LEU A 46 -17.36 12.15 -7.06
CA LEU A 46 -16.29 11.40 -6.43
C LEU A 46 -15.43 12.35 -5.59
N ASN A 47 -15.62 12.30 -4.28
CA ASN A 47 -14.96 13.20 -3.34
C ASN A 47 -13.62 12.62 -2.88
N PHE A 48 -12.61 13.49 -2.72
CA PHE A 48 -11.30 13.16 -2.18
C PHE A 48 -10.98 14.07 -1.02
N ASP A 49 -10.72 13.47 0.15
CA ASP A 49 -10.41 14.19 1.38
C ASP A 49 -9.14 13.69 2.04
N ILE A 50 -8.40 14.62 2.67
CA ILE A 50 -7.27 14.34 3.55
C ILE A 50 -7.71 14.58 4.99
N LEU A 51 -7.68 13.53 5.79
CA LEU A 51 -8.18 13.52 7.16
C LEU A 51 -7.01 13.51 8.14
N LYS A 52 -6.99 14.49 9.06
CA LYS A 52 -5.95 14.65 10.10
C LYS A 52 -6.54 14.87 11.50
N THR A 53 -7.81 15.25 11.60
CA THR A 53 -8.45 15.50 12.88
C THR A 53 -8.99 14.21 13.48
N GLU A 54 -8.96 14.10 14.81
CA GLU A 54 -9.36 12.92 15.55
C GLU A 54 -10.77 12.44 15.19
N ASP A 55 -11.76 13.31 15.25
CA ASP A 55 -13.17 12.98 14.97
C ASP A 55 -13.36 12.35 13.59
N LYS A 56 -12.73 12.96 12.55
CA LYS A 56 -12.82 12.43 11.18
C LYS A 56 -12.08 11.13 11.05
N LEU A 57 -10.90 11.01 11.68
CA LEU A 57 -10.13 9.77 11.66
C LEU A 57 -10.88 8.64 12.35
N ASP A 58 -11.43 8.86 13.55
CA ASP A 58 -12.19 7.84 14.27
C ASP A 58 -13.34 7.31 13.40
N TYR A 59 -14.12 8.21 12.83
CA TYR A 59 -15.25 7.84 11.96
C TYR A 59 -14.82 7.02 10.73
N TYR A 60 -13.81 7.50 10.00
CA TYR A 60 -13.38 6.82 8.75
C TYR A 60 -12.56 5.57 9.00
N LEU A 61 -11.77 5.49 10.08
CA LEU A 61 -11.01 4.29 10.40
C LEU A 61 -11.90 3.08 10.68
N ASN A 62 -13.05 3.27 11.30
CA ASN A 62 -14.05 2.22 11.46
C ASN A 62 -14.55 1.70 10.10
N LYS A 63 -14.80 2.60 9.14
CA LYS A 63 -15.15 2.22 7.75
C LYS A 63 -13.98 1.51 7.04
N VAL A 64 -12.75 1.97 7.27
CA VAL A 64 -11.52 1.33 6.75
C VAL A 64 -11.41 -0.10 7.25
N PHE A 65 -11.65 -0.34 8.53
CA PHE A 65 -11.61 -1.68 9.13
C PHE A 65 -12.60 -2.64 8.45
N ILE A 66 -13.84 -2.18 8.24
CA ILE A 66 -14.87 -2.97 7.54
C ILE A 66 -14.43 -3.28 6.11
N LEU A 67 -13.98 -2.25 5.37
CA LEU A 67 -13.53 -2.41 3.98
C LEU A 67 -12.32 -3.34 3.87
N PHE A 68 -11.36 -3.20 4.78
CA PHE A 68 -10.16 -4.04 4.84
C PHE A 68 -10.54 -5.51 5.07
N ASN A 69 -11.37 -5.78 6.07
CA ASN A 69 -11.79 -7.15 6.37
C ASN A 69 -12.60 -7.78 5.24
N LYS A 70 -13.48 -7.01 4.57
CA LYS A 70 -14.20 -7.48 3.38
C LYS A 70 -13.25 -7.91 2.27
N ARG A 71 -12.17 -7.16 2.03
CA ARG A 71 -11.19 -7.45 0.97
C ARG A 71 -10.28 -8.62 1.29
N TRP A 72 -9.82 -8.70 2.53
CA TRP A 72 -8.75 -9.62 2.95
C TRP A 72 -9.25 -10.77 3.83
N SER A 73 -10.58 -11.02 3.87
CA SER A 73 -11.19 -12.10 4.66
C SER A 73 -10.58 -13.48 4.39
N ASN A 74 -10.21 -13.75 3.13
CA ASN A 74 -9.68 -15.03 2.68
C ASN A 74 -8.15 -15.06 2.52
N GLU A 75 -7.45 -13.97 2.82
CA GLU A 75 -6.00 -13.90 2.68
C GLU A 75 -5.32 -13.74 4.04
N TYR A 76 -4.11 -14.29 4.16
CA TYR A 76 -3.24 -14.10 5.32
C TYR A 76 -2.62 -12.68 5.31
N SER A 77 -3.45 -11.67 5.50
CA SER A 77 -2.98 -10.30 5.70
C SER A 77 -2.68 -10.05 7.17
N SER A 78 -1.93 -8.99 7.46
CA SER A 78 -1.43 -8.66 8.80
C SER A 78 -2.44 -8.92 9.92
N ALA A 79 -2.08 -9.79 10.86
CA ALA A 79 -2.92 -10.21 11.99
C ALA A 79 -3.45 -9.02 12.83
N ALA A 80 -2.71 -7.90 12.86
CA ALA A 80 -3.07 -6.70 13.61
C ALA A 80 -4.43 -6.08 13.21
N LEU A 81 -4.80 -6.13 11.91
CA LEU A 81 -6.07 -5.57 11.44
C LEU A 81 -7.21 -6.60 11.37
N LYS A 82 -6.97 -7.84 11.81
CA LYS A 82 -8.00 -8.90 11.80
C LYS A 82 -8.73 -9.03 13.14
N SER A 83 -8.11 -8.64 14.25
CA SER A 83 -8.74 -8.62 15.57
C SER A 83 -9.21 -7.21 15.91
N LEU A 84 -10.28 -7.12 16.68
CA LEU A 84 -10.78 -5.82 17.17
C LEU A 84 -9.72 -5.13 18.04
N GLU A 85 -9.05 -5.88 18.92
CA GLU A 85 -7.98 -5.35 19.78
C GLU A 85 -6.81 -4.80 18.96
N GLY A 86 -6.33 -5.54 17.97
CA GLY A 86 -5.28 -5.06 17.06
C GLY A 86 -5.69 -3.83 16.26
N PHE A 87 -6.95 -3.76 15.86
CA PHE A 87 -7.50 -2.59 15.18
C PHE A 87 -7.57 -1.36 16.10
N GLU A 88 -8.00 -1.49 17.35
CA GLU A 88 -8.05 -0.37 18.29
C GLU A 88 -6.65 0.19 18.59
N LEU A 89 -5.65 -0.65 18.77
CA LEU A 89 -4.26 -0.22 18.90
C LEU A 89 -3.77 0.51 17.65
N TYR A 90 -4.07 -0.03 16.48
CA TYR A 90 -3.73 0.59 15.20
C TYR A 90 -4.41 1.96 15.03
N LYS A 91 -5.71 2.06 15.34
CA LYS A 91 -6.50 3.28 15.27
C LYS A 91 -5.92 4.36 16.18
N LYS A 92 -5.63 4.03 17.45
CA LYS A 92 -5.00 4.93 18.39
C LYS A 92 -3.66 5.46 17.87
N ALA A 93 -2.79 4.57 17.41
CA ALA A 93 -1.49 4.97 16.85
C ALA A 93 -1.63 5.90 15.63
N MET A 94 -2.64 5.67 14.79
CA MET A 94 -2.91 6.53 13.64
C MET A 94 -3.35 7.94 14.06
N ILE A 95 -4.24 8.05 15.06
CA ILE A 95 -4.70 9.33 15.60
C ILE A 95 -3.55 10.09 16.27
N ASP A 96 -2.75 9.41 17.10
CA ASP A 96 -1.59 10.00 17.77
C ASP A 96 -0.53 10.53 16.78
N LEU A 97 -0.28 9.80 15.70
CA LEU A 97 0.62 10.24 14.63
C LEU A 97 0.05 11.41 13.84
N ALA A 98 -1.25 11.43 13.58
CA ALA A 98 -1.90 12.51 12.84
C ALA A 98 -1.91 13.81 13.65
N SER A 99 -2.13 13.75 14.97
CA SER A 99 -2.06 14.93 15.86
C SER A 99 -0.68 15.60 15.85
N SER A 100 0.37 14.80 15.56
CA SER A 100 1.75 15.26 15.43
C SER A 100 2.14 15.60 13.97
N ASN A 101 1.19 15.64 13.04
CA ASN A 101 1.41 15.81 11.59
C ASN A 101 2.33 14.74 10.96
N LYS A 102 2.47 13.57 11.60
CA LYS A 102 3.28 12.44 11.12
C LYS A 102 2.49 11.41 10.33
N SER A 103 1.19 11.60 10.18
CA SER A 103 0.34 10.77 9.34
C SER A 103 -0.90 11.52 8.86
N PHE A 104 -1.56 10.94 7.86
CA PHE A 104 -2.90 11.33 7.44
C PHE A 104 -3.60 10.16 6.76
N LEU A 105 -4.93 10.22 6.73
CA LEU A 105 -5.76 9.28 5.99
C LEU A 105 -6.35 10.00 4.78
N ALA A 106 -6.04 9.50 3.58
CA ALA A 106 -6.72 9.92 2.36
C ALA A 106 -7.90 9.00 2.06
N VAL A 107 -9.02 9.57 1.70
CA VAL A 107 -10.24 8.81 1.38
C VAL A 107 -10.83 9.25 0.04
N LEU A 108 -11.35 8.27 -0.72
CA LEU A 108 -12.28 8.50 -1.81
C LEU A 108 -13.66 8.04 -1.37
N THR A 109 -14.65 8.91 -1.50
CA THR A 109 -16.04 8.62 -1.18
C THR A 109 -16.94 8.97 -2.36
N ASP A 110 -18.07 8.30 -2.47
CA ASP A 110 -19.15 8.75 -3.37
C ASP A 110 -19.89 9.96 -2.78
N LYS A 111 -20.88 10.45 -3.51
CA LYS A 111 -21.73 11.58 -3.12
C LYS A 111 -22.46 11.37 -1.78
N ASP A 112 -22.71 10.13 -1.39
CA ASP A 112 -23.43 9.75 -0.16
C ASP A 112 -22.47 9.46 1.01
N GLY A 113 -21.14 9.69 0.83
CA GLY A 113 -20.11 9.49 1.84
C GLY A 113 -19.75 8.03 2.09
N LYS A 114 -20.09 7.11 1.17
CA LYS A 114 -19.62 5.73 1.21
C LYS A 114 -18.15 5.67 0.88
N LEU A 115 -17.36 5.02 1.74
CA LEU A 115 -15.92 4.81 1.50
C LEU A 115 -15.70 3.83 0.34
N LEU A 116 -15.04 4.29 -0.71
CA LEU A 116 -14.71 3.52 -1.91
C LEU A 116 -13.24 3.09 -1.95
N SER A 117 -12.34 3.96 -1.50
CA SER A 117 -10.92 3.66 -1.43
C SER A 117 -10.28 4.53 -0.35
N HIS A 118 -9.23 4.02 0.27
CA HIS A 118 -8.44 4.79 1.22
C HIS A 118 -6.95 4.52 1.08
N GLY A 119 -6.15 5.47 1.53
CA GLY A 119 -4.71 5.36 1.68
C GLY A 119 -4.28 5.98 3.01
N TYR A 120 -3.74 5.17 3.91
CA TYR A 120 -3.10 5.68 5.10
C TYR A 120 -1.63 5.96 4.79
N CYS A 121 -1.23 7.19 5.02
CA CYS A 121 0.10 7.69 4.73
C CYS A 121 0.83 8.09 6.02
N LEU A 122 2.08 7.67 6.13
CA LEU A 122 3.01 8.17 7.15
C LEU A 122 3.83 9.31 6.53
N VAL A 123 4.17 10.29 7.34
CA VAL A 123 4.97 11.44 6.95
C VAL A 123 6.22 11.48 7.80
N GLN A 124 7.36 11.48 7.17
CA GLN A 124 8.65 11.66 7.82
C GLN A 124 9.49 12.60 6.97
N ASP A 125 9.92 13.71 7.57
CA ASP A 125 10.64 14.78 6.90
C ASP A 125 9.88 15.25 5.63
N GLU A 126 10.46 15.14 4.45
CA GLU A 126 9.86 15.50 3.17
C GLU A 126 9.31 14.28 2.40
N THR A 127 9.15 13.12 3.07
CA THR A 127 8.71 11.86 2.46
C THR A 127 7.31 11.48 2.92
N VAL A 128 6.44 11.15 1.96
CA VAL A 128 5.13 10.53 2.19
C VAL A 128 5.23 9.04 1.89
N SER A 129 5.01 8.20 2.89
CA SER A 129 5.01 6.75 2.77
C SER A 129 3.58 6.21 2.68
N PHE A 130 3.23 5.58 1.55
CA PHE A 130 1.91 4.99 1.30
C PHE A 130 1.80 3.64 2.02
N TYR A 131 1.57 3.71 3.33
CA TYR A 131 1.74 2.57 4.24
C TYR A 131 0.69 1.49 4.05
N GLN A 132 -0.59 1.86 3.99
CA GLN A 132 -1.69 0.90 3.88
C GLN A 132 -2.80 1.48 3.01
N HIS A 133 -3.35 0.66 2.12
CA HIS A 133 -4.45 1.08 1.27
C HIS A 133 -5.40 -0.08 0.99
N THR A 134 -6.66 0.26 0.74
CA THR A 134 -7.67 -0.69 0.28
C THR A 134 -8.67 0.02 -0.62
N THR A 135 -9.13 -0.67 -1.64
CA THR A 135 -10.18 -0.22 -2.55
C THR A 135 -11.30 -1.26 -2.53
N VAL A 136 -12.55 -0.83 -2.68
CA VAL A 136 -13.71 -1.72 -2.80
C VAL A 136 -13.47 -2.82 -3.85
N VAL A 137 -13.89 -4.04 -3.52
CA VAL A 137 -13.69 -5.22 -4.36
C VAL A 137 -14.92 -5.60 -5.17
N ASP A 138 -16.04 -4.91 -4.97
CA ASP A 138 -17.28 -5.21 -5.70
C ASP A 138 -17.05 -5.00 -7.21
N ASP A 139 -17.41 -5.99 -8.03
CA ASP A 139 -17.14 -6.01 -9.47
C ASP A 139 -17.73 -4.81 -10.20
N ILE A 140 -18.84 -4.24 -9.69
CA ILE A 140 -19.46 -3.04 -10.24
C ILE A 140 -18.52 -1.83 -10.29
N TYR A 141 -17.53 -1.76 -9.35
CA TYR A 141 -16.56 -0.66 -9.27
C TYR A 141 -15.26 -0.92 -10.03
N ARG A 142 -15.02 -2.14 -10.50
CA ARG A 142 -13.74 -2.56 -11.10
C ARG A 142 -13.33 -1.73 -12.31
N LYS A 143 -14.32 -1.35 -13.14
CA LYS A 143 -14.10 -0.58 -14.39
C LYS A 143 -13.65 0.87 -14.15
N TYR A 144 -13.83 1.41 -12.93
CA TYR A 144 -13.51 2.82 -12.64
C TYR A 144 -12.10 3.06 -12.11
N SER A 145 -11.33 2.01 -11.87
CA SER A 145 -9.92 2.12 -11.42
C SER A 145 -9.74 3.05 -10.19
N LEU A 146 -10.63 2.95 -9.21
CA LEU A 146 -10.67 3.86 -8.04
C LEU A 146 -9.35 3.94 -7.28
N GLY A 147 -8.62 2.83 -7.15
CA GLY A 147 -7.29 2.82 -6.54
C GLY A 147 -6.27 3.67 -7.30
N LYS A 148 -6.34 3.70 -8.64
CA LYS A 148 -5.48 4.57 -9.46
C LYS A 148 -5.86 6.05 -9.31
N ILE A 149 -7.15 6.36 -9.19
CA ILE A 149 -7.62 7.73 -8.92
C ILE A 149 -7.13 8.18 -7.55
N LEU A 150 -7.21 7.33 -6.52
CA LEU A 150 -6.69 7.62 -5.18
C LEU A 150 -5.20 7.97 -5.23
N VAL A 151 -4.39 7.13 -5.86
CA VAL A 151 -2.93 7.37 -5.97
C VAL A 151 -2.64 8.66 -6.73
N TYR A 152 -3.35 8.94 -7.82
CA TYR A 152 -3.23 10.20 -8.54
C TYR A 152 -3.50 11.41 -7.63
N ARG A 153 -4.59 11.39 -6.87
CA ARG A 153 -4.96 12.48 -5.96
C ARG A 153 -3.95 12.63 -4.83
N LEU A 154 -3.44 11.52 -4.29
CA LEU A 154 -2.39 11.52 -3.26
C LEU A 154 -1.08 12.12 -3.76
N LEU A 155 -0.64 11.75 -4.96
CA LEU A 155 0.57 12.31 -5.57
C LEU A 155 0.42 13.81 -5.83
N SER A 156 -0.73 14.24 -6.38
CA SER A 156 -1.02 15.65 -6.57
C SER A 156 -1.01 16.42 -5.25
N TYR A 157 -1.69 15.92 -4.20
CA TYR A 157 -1.66 16.51 -2.87
C TYR A 157 -0.25 16.60 -2.30
N SER A 158 0.55 15.54 -2.48
CA SER A 158 1.93 15.53 -1.96
C SER A 158 2.81 16.59 -2.64
N ILE A 159 2.64 16.80 -3.94
CA ILE A 159 3.32 17.87 -4.70
C ILE A 159 2.87 19.24 -4.21
N ASP A 160 1.57 19.47 -4.07
CA ASP A 160 1.00 20.74 -3.61
C ASP A 160 1.45 21.10 -2.18
N CYS A 161 1.73 20.06 -1.35
CA CYS A 161 2.31 20.22 -0.02
C CYS A 161 3.85 20.31 -0.02
N ASN A 162 4.50 20.35 -1.20
CA ASN A 162 5.96 20.43 -1.36
C ASN A 162 6.76 19.26 -0.79
N TYR A 163 6.17 18.06 -0.62
CA TYR A 163 6.93 16.86 -0.32
C TYR A 163 7.87 16.53 -1.49
N LYS A 164 9.01 15.89 -1.17
CA LYS A 164 10.07 15.56 -2.15
C LYS A 164 10.00 14.13 -2.65
N GLU A 165 9.42 13.25 -1.86
CA GLU A 165 9.36 11.84 -2.18
C GLU A 165 8.01 11.23 -1.81
N PHE A 166 7.54 10.31 -2.67
CA PHE A 166 6.42 9.43 -2.38
C PHE A 166 6.90 7.97 -2.42
N ASP A 167 6.95 7.33 -1.26
CA ASP A 167 7.37 5.93 -1.10
C ASP A 167 6.14 5.01 -1.14
N PHE A 168 6.08 4.14 -2.15
CA PHE A 168 5.01 3.14 -2.28
C PHE A 168 5.18 1.96 -1.32
N MET A 169 6.18 2.00 -0.44
CA MET A 169 6.52 0.94 0.49
C MET A 169 6.91 -0.37 -0.20
N THR A 170 7.27 -1.38 0.60
CA THR A 170 7.77 -2.65 0.09
C THR A 170 6.76 -3.41 -0.77
N GLY A 171 7.27 -4.18 -1.74
CA GLY A 171 6.49 -5.08 -2.58
C GLY A 171 6.42 -4.66 -4.05
N GLN A 172 6.54 -5.66 -4.92
CA GLN A 172 6.62 -5.52 -6.38
C GLN A 172 5.23 -5.57 -7.05
N SER A 173 4.24 -4.91 -6.47
CA SER A 173 2.90 -4.87 -7.08
C SER A 173 2.93 -4.07 -8.38
N PRO A 174 2.38 -4.58 -9.49
CA PRO A 174 2.47 -3.93 -10.81
C PRO A 174 1.98 -2.49 -10.84
N TYR A 175 0.93 -2.16 -10.06
CA TYR A 175 0.37 -0.82 -10.03
C TYR A 175 1.38 0.26 -9.57
N LYS A 176 2.36 -0.09 -8.70
CA LYS A 176 3.38 0.84 -8.22
C LYS A 176 4.31 1.26 -9.37
N TYR A 177 4.67 0.31 -10.22
CA TYR A 177 5.54 0.54 -11.38
C TYR A 177 4.83 1.26 -12.55
N GLU A 178 3.53 1.47 -12.44
CA GLU A 178 2.83 2.37 -13.34
C GLU A 178 3.16 3.86 -13.06
N TRP A 179 3.60 4.18 -11.83
CA TRP A 179 3.90 5.55 -11.39
C TRP A 179 5.39 5.87 -11.41
N THR A 180 6.24 4.88 -11.23
CA THR A 180 7.68 5.07 -11.15
C THR A 180 8.43 3.85 -11.66
N LYS A 181 9.65 4.08 -12.15
CA LYS A 181 10.61 3.00 -12.44
C LYS A 181 11.69 2.86 -11.37
N ASN A 182 11.73 3.80 -10.43
CA ASN A 182 12.71 3.81 -9.37
C ASN A 182 12.27 2.89 -8.23
N ALA A 183 13.20 2.10 -7.73
CA ALA A 183 13.00 1.27 -6.56
C ALA A 183 14.29 1.18 -5.77
N ARG A 184 14.16 1.14 -4.44
CA ARG A 184 15.29 0.84 -3.55
C ARG A 184 15.18 -0.59 -3.04
N MET A 185 16.31 -1.26 -2.88
CA MET A 185 16.33 -2.60 -2.29
C MET A 185 16.27 -2.50 -0.77
N THR A 186 15.32 -3.19 -0.17
CA THR A 186 15.30 -3.37 1.30
C THR A 186 16.12 -4.59 1.68
N TYR A 187 16.62 -4.61 2.92
CA TYR A 187 17.48 -5.66 3.42
C TYR A 187 16.94 -6.24 4.72
N ARG A 188 17.04 -7.54 4.88
CA ARG A 188 16.85 -8.20 6.19
C ARG A 188 18.19 -8.39 6.87
N GLN A 189 18.26 -8.04 8.14
CA GLN A 189 19.38 -8.39 8.99
C GLN A 189 19.13 -9.73 9.65
N ILE A 190 20.06 -10.65 9.50
CA ILE A 190 20.04 -11.96 10.17
C ILE A 190 21.22 -12.01 11.12
N GLY A 191 20.95 -12.16 12.42
CA GLY A 191 21.98 -12.37 13.44
C GLY A 191 22.59 -13.77 13.37
N LYS A 192 23.90 -13.89 13.60
CA LYS A 192 24.66 -15.15 13.46
C LYS A 192 24.63 -16.05 14.72
N LYS A 193 23.79 -15.80 15.71
CA LYS A 193 23.94 -16.44 17.03
C LYS A 193 23.79 -17.96 17.12
N ASN A 194 23.17 -18.68 16.13
CA ASN A 194 22.95 -20.12 16.21
C ASN A 194 23.04 -20.80 14.82
N ILE A 195 23.40 -22.11 14.80
CA ILE A 195 23.38 -23.00 13.61
C ILE A 195 22.04 -22.95 12.85
N LEU A 196 20.90 -22.88 13.56
CA LEU A 196 19.57 -22.67 12.97
C LEU A 196 19.47 -21.37 12.13
N ASN A 197 20.22 -20.34 12.48
CA ASN A 197 20.24 -19.09 11.71
C ASN A 197 21.05 -19.23 10.42
N HIS A 198 22.00 -20.17 10.33
CA HIS A 198 22.69 -20.49 9.06
C HIS A 198 21.73 -21.17 8.07
N PHE A 199 20.94 -22.14 8.54
CA PHE A 199 19.91 -22.77 7.72
C PHE A 199 18.86 -21.75 7.25
N LYS A 200 18.41 -20.86 8.14
CA LYS A 200 17.52 -19.74 7.77
C LYS A 200 18.16 -18.83 6.71
N PHE A 201 19.47 -18.55 6.81
CA PHE A 201 20.18 -17.74 5.85
C PHE A 201 20.16 -18.34 4.44
N TYR A 202 20.54 -19.61 4.29
CA TYR A 202 20.53 -20.30 3.00
C TYR A 202 19.12 -20.47 2.45
N PHE A 203 18.16 -20.74 3.32
CA PHE A 203 16.76 -20.80 2.94
C PHE A 203 16.24 -19.48 2.38
N PHE A 204 16.53 -18.35 3.04
CA PHE A 204 16.14 -17.03 2.54
C PHE A 204 16.90 -16.64 1.26
N LYS A 205 18.17 -17.00 1.14
CA LYS A 205 18.96 -16.78 -0.09
C LYS A 205 18.39 -17.57 -1.26
N LEU A 206 18.01 -18.81 -1.04
CA LEU A 206 17.34 -19.64 -2.03
C LEU A 206 15.96 -19.09 -2.39
N ARG A 207 15.15 -18.75 -1.40
CA ARG A 207 13.84 -18.11 -1.60
C ARG A 207 13.96 -16.84 -2.41
N TYR A 208 14.92 -15.98 -2.09
CA TYR A 208 15.19 -14.76 -2.83
C TYR A 208 15.54 -15.06 -4.30
N PHE A 209 16.48 -15.97 -4.53
CA PHE A 209 16.85 -16.40 -5.89
C PHE A 209 15.64 -16.91 -6.68
N LEU A 210 14.81 -17.74 -6.08
CA LEU A 210 13.61 -18.30 -6.70
C LEU A 210 12.52 -17.24 -6.96
N GLN A 211 12.38 -16.27 -6.07
CA GLN A 211 11.39 -15.20 -6.18
C GLN A 211 11.71 -14.20 -7.31
N PHE A 212 12.99 -13.96 -7.58
CA PHE A 212 13.44 -13.02 -8.61
C PHE A 212 13.78 -13.66 -9.96
N ASN A 213 13.87 -14.99 -10.02
CA ASN A 213 14.05 -15.68 -11.29
C ASN A 213 12.69 -15.97 -11.93
N TYR A 214 12.40 -15.28 -13.04
CA TYR A 214 11.12 -15.36 -13.74
C TYR A 214 10.72 -16.81 -14.09
N TYR A 215 11.66 -17.64 -14.54
CA TYR A 215 11.43 -19.03 -14.91
C TYR A 215 11.14 -19.93 -13.69
N CYS A 216 11.77 -19.64 -12.56
CA CYS A 216 11.52 -20.39 -11.32
C CYS A 216 10.19 -20.03 -10.65
N ARG A 217 9.73 -18.79 -10.83
CA ARG A 217 8.52 -18.27 -10.17
C ARG A 217 7.25 -19.01 -10.59
N ALA A 218 7.14 -19.35 -11.88
CA ALA A 218 5.96 -20.05 -12.42
C ALA A 218 5.93 -21.52 -11.98
N LEU A 219 7.07 -22.21 -11.95
CA LEU A 219 7.19 -23.62 -11.60
C LEU A 219 7.14 -23.87 -10.08
N LEU A 220 7.54 -22.91 -9.26
CA LEU A 220 7.72 -23.09 -7.83
C LEU A 220 6.60 -22.43 -6.96
N LYS A 221 5.65 -21.77 -7.59
CA LYS A 221 4.50 -21.15 -6.89
C LYS A 221 3.80 -22.12 -5.89
N PRO A 222 3.53 -23.39 -6.25
CA PRO A 222 2.95 -24.37 -5.32
C PRO A 222 3.88 -24.73 -4.15
N ILE A 223 5.18 -24.86 -4.44
CA ILE A 223 6.20 -25.22 -3.44
C ILE A 223 6.42 -24.05 -2.46
N MET A 224 6.44 -22.84 -2.95
CA MET A 224 6.54 -21.62 -2.13
C MET A 224 5.36 -21.50 -1.17
N PHE A 225 4.15 -21.75 -1.63
CA PHE A 225 2.94 -21.78 -0.81
C PHE A 225 2.99 -22.85 0.28
N PHE A 226 3.49 -24.05 -0.04
CA PHE A 226 3.67 -25.12 0.93
C PHE A 226 4.72 -24.77 2.01
N LEU A 227 5.84 -24.19 1.61
CA LEU A 227 6.90 -23.76 2.53
C LEU A 227 6.46 -22.59 3.44
N GLU A 228 5.61 -21.70 2.97
CA GLU A 228 4.99 -20.66 3.79
C GLU A 228 4.08 -21.25 4.88
N LYS A 229 3.25 -22.24 4.54
CA LYS A 229 2.43 -22.97 5.52
C LYS A 229 3.26 -23.68 6.60
N ILE A 230 4.38 -24.26 6.21
CA ILE A 230 5.30 -24.90 7.17
C ILE A 230 5.91 -23.84 8.10
N HIS A 231 6.37 -22.71 7.56
CA HIS A 231 6.97 -21.64 8.35
C HIS A 231 6.00 -21.07 9.38
N GLU A 232 4.72 -20.89 9.03
CA GLU A 232 3.69 -20.44 9.95
C GLU A 232 3.41 -21.45 11.07
N LYS A 233 3.39 -22.75 10.79
CA LYS A 233 3.25 -23.78 11.84
C LYS A 233 4.38 -23.76 12.86
N PHE A 234 5.59 -23.42 12.44
CA PHE A 234 6.75 -23.30 13.35
C PHE A 234 6.78 -21.96 14.10
N LYS A 235 6.09 -20.93 13.64
CA LYS A 235 6.02 -19.62 14.28
C LYS A 235 5.02 -19.59 15.46
N VAL A 236 4.04 -20.47 15.45
CA VAL A 236 3.00 -20.58 16.50
C VAL A 236 3.47 -21.42 17.71
N ARG A 237 4.65 -22.06 17.64
CA ARG A 237 5.20 -22.93 18.70
C ARG A 237 6.38 -22.34 19.49
N ASN A 238 6.69 -21.08 19.31
CA ASN A 238 7.66 -20.29 20.12
C ASN A 238 6.95 -18.96 20.52
#